data_25c5c75c5ed16f8274c0386837b17975
#
_entry.id   25c5c75c5ed16f8274c0386837b17975
#
_cell.length_a   1.000
_cell.length_b   1.000
_cell.length_c   1.000
_cell.angle_alpha   90.00
_cell.angle_beta   90.00
_cell.angle_gamma   90.00
#
_symmetry.space_group_name_H-M   'P 1'
#
loop_
_entity.id
_entity.type
_entity.pdbx_description
1 polymer ?
#
loop_
_entity_poly.entity_id
_entity_poly.type
_entity_poly.pdbx_seq_one_letter_code
_entity_poly.pdbx_strand_id
1 'polypeptide(L)'
;MSAKKVFNADEVAASILKSPKYRAIAPDAVNRIAAEECQKGGADCEKRARNRLHQIADAFMNQKEQSMLWDMLERSDLDAALGQHASTRERMATREEYMSLIARHCPPGGIICDAACGLDPLMLGAAGYAVRGLDIQMTCVDVINAWARRESWDVKAEGADLLGRACLA
;
A
#
# COMPACT_ATOMS: atom_id res chain seq x y z
N MET A 1 -22.40 -30.57 -24.77
CA MET A 1 -22.25 -29.27 -24.06
C MET A 1 -21.15 -29.43 -23.03
N SER A 2 -19.97 -28.85 -23.26
CA SER A 2 -18.86 -28.93 -22.30
C SER A 2 -19.21 -28.05 -21.10
N ALA A 3 -19.22 -28.62 -19.89
CA ALA A 3 -19.42 -27.87 -18.67
C ALA A 3 -18.34 -26.78 -18.57
N LYS A 4 -18.73 -25.51 -18.49
CA LYS A 4 -17.82 -24.39 -18.22
C LYS A 4 -17.11 -24.71 -16.91
N LYS A 5 -15.79 -24.89 -16.96
CA LYS A 5 -14.98 -25.05 -15.75
C LYS A 5 -15.17 -23.79 -14.91
N VAL A 6 -15.86 -23.92 -13.80
CA VAL A 6 -16.02 -22.82 -12.82
C VAL A 6 -14.71 -22.75 -12.05
N PHE A 7 -13.98 -21.66 -12.21
CA PHE A 7 -12.76 -21.43 -11.44
C PHE A 7 -13.16 -20.85 -10.07
N ASN A 8 -12.63 -21.47 -9.02
CA ASN A 8 -12.81 -20.99 -7.66
C ASN A 8 -11.92 -19.76 -7.44
N ALA A 9 -12.53 -18.60 -7.12
CA ALA A 9 -11.81 -17.35 -6.91
C ALA A 9 -10.78 -17.45 -5.78
N ASP A 10 -11.09 -18.19 -4.71
CA ASP A 10 -10.18 -18.36 -3.56
C ASP A 10 -8.95 -19.19 -3.95
N GLU A 11 -9.11 -20.21 -4.79
CA GLU A 11 -7.99 -21.00 -5.32
C GLU A 11 -7.09 -20.13 -6.22
N VAL A 12 -7.70 -19.28 -7.04
CA VAL A 12 -6.98 -18.35 -7.91
C VAL A 12 -6.21 -17.32 -7.07
N ALA A 13 -6.84 -16.72 -6.06
CA ALA A 13 -6.18 -15.78 -5.16
C ALA A 13 -5.02 -16.45 -4.40
N ALA A 14 -5.24 -17.66 -3.85
CA ALA A 14 -4.21 -18.42 -3.17
C ALA A 14 -3.03 -18.77 -4.10
N SER A 15 -3.31 -19.09 -5.37
CA SER A 15 -2.28 -19.34 -6.39
C SER A 15 -1.44 -18.08 -6.66
N ILE A 16 -2.10 -16.93 -6.78
CA ILE A 16 -1.44 -15.63 -7.02
C ILE A 16 -0.54 -15.26 -5.85
N LEU A 17 -1.02 -15.40 -4.61
CA LEU A 17 -0.28 -15.07 -3.39
C LEU A 17 0.94 -15.96 -3.11
N LYS A 18 1.12 -17.08 -3.82
CA LYS A 18 2.36 -17.86 -3.77
C LYS A 18 3.55 -17.09 -4.35
N SER A 19 3.32 -16.14 -5.26
CA SER A 19 4.38 -15.32 -5.84
C SER A 19 4.77 -14.18 -4.89
N PRO A 20 6.07 -14.00 -4.58
CA PRO A 20 6.54 -12.90 -3.74
C PRO A 20 6.09 -11.53 -4.22
N LYS A 21 6.06 -11.30 -5.54
CA LYS A 21 5.63 -10.05 -6.15
C LYS A 21 4.22 -9.64 -5.70
N TYR A 22 3.27 -10.57 -5.67
CA TYR A 22 1.88 -10.26 -5.35
C TYR A 22 1.61 -10.25 -3.84
N ARG A 23 2.51 -10.80 -3.01
CA ARG A 23 2.48 -10.64 -1.56
C ARG A 23 2.78 -9.20 -1.10
N ALA A 24 3.36 -8.40 -1.98
CA ALA A 24 3.53 -6.96 -1.76
C ALA A 24 2.23 -6.16 -1.97
N ILE A 25 1.12 -6.81 -2.32
CA ILE A 25 -0.21 -6.20 -2.46
C ILE A 25 -1.10 -6.70 -1.31
N ALA A 26 -1.94 -5.82 -0.76
CA ALA A 26 -2.89 -6.17 0.29
C ALA A 26 -3.75 -7.39 -0.14
N PRO A 27 -3.88 -8.43 0.72
CA PRO A 27 -4.54 -9.69 0.34
C PRO A 27 -6.01 -9.51 -0.07
N ASP A 28 -6.73 -8.56 0.52
CA ASP A 28 -8.12 -8.24 0.19
C ASP A 28 -8.25 -7.72 -1.25
N ALA A 29 -7.29 -6.92 -1.74
CA ALA A 29 -7.23 -6.50 -3.14
C ALA A 29 -6.99 -7.68 -4.09
N VAL A 30 -6.12 -8.61 -3.72
CA VAL A 30 -5.88 -9.82 -4.51
C VAL A 30 -7.15 -10.68 -4.57
N ASN A 31 -7.84 -10.87 -3.45
CA ASN A 31 -9.08 -11.62 -3.36
C ASN A 31 -10.19 -10.98 -4.20
N ARG A 32 -10.40 -9.67 -4.09
CA ARG A 32 -11.40 -8.95 -4.88
C ARG A 32 -11.13 -9.07 -6.37
N ILE A 33 -9.90 -8.82 -6.81
CA ILE A 33 -9.54 -8.87 -8.24
C ILE A 33 -9.67 -10.29 -8.78
N ALA A 34 -9.27 -11.32 -8.03
CA ALA A 34 -9.48 -12.71 -8.41
C ALA A 34 -10.97 -13.04 -8.57
N ALA A 35 -11.81 -12.60 -7.63
CA ALA A 35 -13.26 -12.81 -7.68
C ALA A 35 -13.88 -12.12 -8.90
N GLU A 36 -13.56 -10.86 -9.16
CA GLU A 36 -14.06 -10.10 -10.31
C GLU A 36 -13.66 -10.77 -11.64
N GLU A 37 -12.43 -11.24 -11.78
CA GLU A 37 -11.99 -11.88 -13.01
C GLU A 37 -12.56 -13.29 -13.21
N CYS A 38 -12.80 -14.04 -12.11
CA CYS A 38 -13.46 -15.33 -12.18
C CYS A 38 -14.95 -15.18 -12.54
N GLN A 39 -15.63 -14.14 -12.07
CA GLN A 39 -17.03 -13.84 -12.44
C GLN A 39 -17.22 -13.58 -13.93
N LYS A 40 -16.24 -13.00 -14.61
CA LYS A 40 -16.27 -12.81 -16.08
C LYS A 40 -16.22 -14.14 -16.84
N GLY A 41 -15.84 -15.24 -16.18
CA GLY A 41 -15.71 -16.56 -16.76
C GLY A 41 -14.48 -16.73 -17.68
N GLY A 42 -14.33 -17.94 -18.22
CA GLY A 42 -13.21 -18.30 -19.11
C GLY A 42 -12.00 -18.85 -18.36
N ALA A 43 -11.17 -19.62 -19.10
CA ALA A 43 -10.00 -20.31 -18.55
C ALA A 43 -8.85 -19.36 -18.14
N ASP A 44 -8.90 -18.12 -18.57
CA ASP A 44 -7.82 -17.13 -18.41
C ASP A 44 -8.01 -16.21 -17.18
N CYS A 45 -8.93 -16.53 -16.27
CA CYS A 45 -9.24 -15.65 -15.14
C CYS A 45 -8.00 -15.34 -14.27
N GLU A 46 -7.17 -16.32 -13.96
CA GLU A 46 -5.93 -16.11 -13.21
C GLU A 46 -4.94 -15.21 -13.97
N LYS A 47 -4.78 -15.41 -15.27
CA LYS A 47 -3.91 -14.56 -16.10
C LYS A 47 -4.39 -13.11 -16.12
N ARG A 48 -5.70 -12.88 -16.25
CA ARG A 48 -6.28 -11.52 -16.21
C ARG A 48 -6.10 -10.88 -14.84
N ALA A 49 -6.33 -11.63 -13.76
CA ALA A 49 -6.11 -11.14 -12.40
C ALA A 49 -4.64 -10.75 -12.19
N ARG A 50 -3.68 -11.59 -12.59
CA ARG A 50 -2.25 -11.26 -12.51
C ARG A 50 -1.87 -10.02 -13.32
N ASN A 51 -2.45 -9.82 -14.49
CA ASN A 51 -2.19 -8.62 -15.31
C ASN A 51 -2.66 -7.34 -14.61
N ARG A 52 -3.85 -7.35 -14.00
CA ARG A 52 -4.35 -6.20 -13.22
C ARG A 52 -3.50 -5.93 -11.99
N LEU A 53 -3.15 -6.97 -11.24
CA LEU A 53 -2.30 -6.87 -10.05
C LEU A 53 -0.88 -6.38 -10.39
N HIS A 54 -0.37 -6.75 -11.56
CA HIS A 54 0.92 -6.26 -12.04
C HIS A 54 0.93 -4.73 -12.21
N GLN A 55 -0.16 -4.19 -12.77
CA GLN A 55 -0.30 -2.73 -12.91
C GLN A 55 -0.35 -2.02 -11.55
N ILE A 56 -1.00 -2.63 -10.55
CA ILE A 56 -1.07 -2.09 -9.19
C ILE A 56 0.29 -2.19 -8.48
N ALA A 57 0.95 -3.36 -8.58
CA ALA A 57 2.21 -3.62 -7.87
C ALA A 57 3.33 -2.63 -8.22
N ASP A 58 3.38 -2.19 -9.49
CA ASP A 58 4.45 -1.34 -9.98
C ASP A 58 4.00 0.13 -10.21
N ALA A 59 2.76 0.50 -9.81
CA ALA A 59 2.16 1.79 -10.14
C ALA A 59 2.90 2.98 -9.52
N PHE A 60 3.30 2.88 -8.25
CA PHE A 60 3.90 3.98 -7.50
C PHE A 60 5.33 3.71 -7.07
N MET A 61 5.73 2.44 -7.07
CA MET A 61 7.07 2.01 -6.65
C MET A 61 7.38 0.65 -7.27
N ASN A 62 8.46 0.57 -8.04
CA ASN A 62 8.90 -0.70 -8.64
C ASN A 62 9.65 -1.58 -7.62
N GLN A 63 9.90 -2.85 -7.97
CA GLN A 63 10.54 -3.81 -7.06
C GLN A 63 11.93 -3.37 -6.56
N LYS A 64 12.69 -2.65 -7.36
CA LYS A 64 14.01 -2.14 -6.93
C LYS A 64 13.85 -1.07 -5.86
N GLU A 65 12.93 -0.12 -6.08
CA GLU A 65 12.62 0.93 -5.10
C GLU A 65 12.11 0.32 -3.80
N GLN A 66 11.25 -0.71 -3.87
CA GLN A 66 10.77 -1.45 -2.69
C GLN A 66 11.90 -2.11 -1.89
N SER A 67 12.87 -2.73 -2.57
CA SER A 67 14.00 -3.37 -1.90
C SER A 67 14.94 -2.37 -1.22
N MET A 68 15.06 -1.16 -1.77
CA MET A 68 15.92 -0.12 -1.22
C MET A 68 15.34 0.53 0.05
N LEU A 69 14.05 0.45 0.30
CA LEU A 69 13.42 1.05 1.49
C LEU A 69 13.99 0.50 2.81
N TRP A 70 14.29 -0.79 2.87
CA TRP A 70 14.85 -1.41 4.06
C TRP A 70 16.28 -0.94 4.34
N ASP A 71 17.12 -0.79 3.29
CA ASP A 71 18.46 -0.23 3.42
C ASP A 71 18.40 1.23 3.92
N MET A 72 17.42 2.01 3.46
CA MET A 72 17.22 3.39 3.91
C MET A 72 16.75 3.44 5.36
N LEU A 73 15.88 2.53 5.77
CA LEU A 73 15.48 2.37 7.17
C LEU A 73 16.73 2.08 8.04
N GLU A 74 17.57 1.14 7.65
CA GLU A 74 18.79 0.81 8.41
C GLU A 74 19.75 2.00 8.56
N ARG A 75 19.86 2.83 7.50
CA ARG A 75 20.71 4.04 7.50
C ARG A 75 20.05 5.26 8.14
N SER A 76 18.79 5.17 8.55
CA SER A 76 17.99 6.31 9.04
C SER A 76 17.85 7.45 8.01
N ASP A 77 17.88 7.13 6.73
CA ASP A 77 17.79 8.10 5.64
C ASP A 77 16.33 8.30 5.22
N LEU A 78 15.62 9.10 6.02
CA LEU A 78 14.19 9.37 5.85
C LEU A 78 13.89 10.06 4.50
N ASP A 79 14.67 11.06 4.13
CA ASP A 79 14.40 11.82 2.90
C ASP A 79 14.63 10.94 1.65
N ALA A 80 15.64 10.07 1.66
CA ALA A 80 15.84 9.10 0.59
C ALA A 80 14.67 8.09 0.53
N ALA A 81 14.15 7.64 1.68
CA ALA A 81 13.00 6.74 1.73
C ALA A 81 11.73 7.39 1.16
N LEU A 82 11.42 8.62 1.57
CA LEU A 82 10.28 9.38 1.06
C LEU A 82 10.34 9.57 -0.47
N GLY A 83 11.55 9.70 -1.01
CA GLY A 83 11.79 9.82 -2.45
C GLY A 83 11.55 8.53 -3.27
N GLN A 84 11.38 7.36 -2.63
CA GLN A 84 11.16 6.10 -3.36
C GLN A 84 9.71 5.94 -3.85
N HIS A 85 8.74 6.50 -3.15
CA HIS A 85 7.32 6.41 -3.54
C HIS A 85 6.92 7.62 -4.40
N ALA A 86 6.36 7.38 -5.59
CA ALA A 86 6.09 8.44 -6.57
C ALA A 86 5.26 9.59 -6.00
N SER A 87 4.11 9.31 -5.37
CA SER A 87 3.23 10.36 -4.83
C SER A 87 3.86 11.13 -3.67
N THR A 88 4.62 10.47 -2.80
CA THR A 88 5.33 11.14 -1.70
C THR A 88 6.47 12.00 -2.24
N ARG A 89 7.22 11.50 -3.23
CA ARG A 89 8.30 12.26 -3.91
C ARG A 89 7.76 13.56 -4.53
N GLU A 90 6.59 13.52 -5.16
CA GLU A 90 5.96 14.72 -5.72
C GLU A 90 5.67 15.76 -4.65
N ARG A 91 5.23 15.35 -3.45
CA ARG A 91 4.97 16.25 -2.31
C ARG A 91 6.24 16.82 -1.67
N MET A 92 7.39 16.17 -1.84
CA MET A 92 8.65 16.68 -1.28
C MET A 92 8.99 18.08 -1.77
N ALA A 93 8.63 18.44 -3.01
CA ALA A 93 8.85 19.78 -3.57
C ALA A 93 8.02 20.88 -2.88
N THR A 94 6.87 20.54 -2.28
CA THR A 94 5.95 21.44 -1.59
C THR A 94 5.74 21.03 -0.13
N ARG A 95 6.73 20.38 0.46
CA ARG A 95 6.64 19.79 1.81
C ARG A 95 6.22 20.81 2.87
N GLU A 96 6.78 22.00 2.84
CA GLU A 96 6.48 23.04 3.82
C GLU A 96 5.03 23.51 3.71
N GLU A 97 4.52 23.70 2.48
CA GLU A 97 3.13 24.07 2.24
C GLU A 97 2.17 22.97 2.68
N TYR A 98 2.51 21.72 2.35
CA TYR A 98 1.74 20.56 2.77
C TYR A 98 1.67 20.45 4.31
N MET A 99 2.81 20.56 4.99
CA MET A 99 2.85 20.52 6.45
C MET A 99 2.11 21.69 7.10
N SER A 100 2.19 22.87 6.50
CA SER A 100 1.42 24.05 6.92
C SER A 100 -0.08 23.84 6.79
N LEU A 101 -0.53 23.16 5.72
CA LEU A 101 -1.93 22.80 5.53
C LEU A 101 -2.40 21.81 6.61
N ILE A 102 -1.63 20.76 6.86
CA ILE A 102 -1.91 19.79 7.91
C ILE A 102 -2.03 20.50 9.27
N ALA A 103 -1.07 21.34 9.63
CA ALA A 103 -1.08 22.05 10.92
C ALA A 103 -2.31 22.94 11.13
N ARG A 104 -2.88 23.49 10.05
CA ARG A 104 -4.10 24.30 10.12
C ARG A 104 -5.37 23.48 10.36
N HIS A 105 -5.39 22.22 9.92
CA HIS A 105 -6.59 21.37 9.95
C HIS A 105 -6.54 20.25 10.98
N CYS A 106 -5.36 19.86 11.43
CA CYS A 106 -5.17 18.86 12.47
C CYS A 106 -4.70 19.54 13.76
N PRO A 107 -5.55 19.62 14.80
CA PRO A 107 -5.16 20.23 16.08
C PRO A 107 -4.11 19.35 16.78
N PRO A 108 -3.31 19.91 17.70
CA PRO A 108 -2.40 19.14 18.54
C PRO A 108 -3.11 17.99 19.25
N GLY A 109 -2.54 16.78 19.17
CA GLY A 109 -3.15 15.56 19.72
C GLY A 109 -4.24 14.93 18.85
N GLY A 110 -4.58 15.51 17.70
CA GLY A 110 -5.45 14.90 16.69
C GLY A 110 -4.77 13.73 15.99
N ILE A 111 -5.58 12.79 15.49
CA ILE A 111 -5.12 11.65 14.69
C ILE A 111 -5.41 11.92 13.22
N ILE A 112 -4.40 11.79 12.39
CA ILE A 112 -4.53 11.88 10.93
C ILE A 112 -4.85 10.48 10.39
N CYS A 113 -5.99 10.36 9.68
CA CYS A 113 -6.31 9.17 8.91
C CYS A 113 -5.91 9.41 7.45
N ASP A 114 -4.96 8.63 6.94
CA ASP A 114 -4.38 8.79 5.62
C ASP A 114 -4.72 7.59 4.74
N ALA A 115 -5.58 7.81 3.74
CA ALA A 115 -6.05 6.78 2.82
C ALA A 115 -5.22 6.80 1.53
N ALA A 116 -4.74 5.64 1.08
CA ALA A 116 -3.73 5.48 0.03
C ALA A 116 -2.45 6.25 0.39
N CYS A 117 -1.94 5.97 1.57
CA CYS A 117 -0.99 6.82 2.27
C CYS A 117 0.43 6.82 1.66
N GLY A 118 0.80 5.83 0.83
CA GLY A 118 2.16 5.69 0.35
C GLY A 118 3.16 5.68 1.50
N LEU A 119 4.10 6.63 1.52
CA LEU A 119 5.07 6.84 2.61
C LEU A 119 4.84 8.14 3.41
N ASP A 120 3.74 8.86 3.16
CA ASP A 120 3.43 10.09 3.89
C ASP A 120 3.39 9.95 5.42
N PRO A 121 2.93 8.80 6.00
CA PRO A 121 2.98 8.59 7.43
C PRO A 121 4.37 8.72 8.06
N LEU A 122 5.44 8.44 7.30
CA LEU A 122 6.80 8.66 7.78
C LEU A 122 7.13 10.16 7.95
N MET A 123 6.71 10.97 6.99
CA MET A 123 6.90 12.43 7.05
C MET A 123 6.08 13.06 8.18
N LEU A 124 4.82 12.63 8.32
CA LEU A 124 3.91 13.10 9.36
C LEU A 124 4.35 12.66 10.76
N GLY A 125 4.80 11.39 10.90
CA GLY A 125 5.33 10.87 12.16
C GLY A 125 6.60 11.60 12.61
N ALA A 126 7.52 11.88 11.69
CA ALA A 126 8.72 12.67 11.98
C ALA A 126 8.40 14.11 12.43
N ALA A 127 7.25 14.65 12.03
CA ALA A 127 6.74 15.93 12.48
C ALA A 127 5.92 15.85 13.80
N GLY A 128 5.80 14.65 14.40
CA GLY A 128 5.15 14.45 15.70
C GLY A 128 3.63 14.22 15.64
N TYR A 129 3.07 13.96 14.45
CA TYR A 129 1.64 13.64 14.33
C TYR A 129 1.36 12.17 14.63
N ALA A 130 0.21 11.91 15.27
CA ALA A 130 -0.37 10.57 15.32
C ALA A 130 -1.02 10.25 13.96
N VAL A 131 -0.68 9.09 13.35
CA VAL A 131 -1.15 8.75 12.00
C VAL A 131 -1.71 7.33 11.95
N ARG A 132 -2.81 7.15 11.25
CA ARG A 132 -3.37 5.85 10.86
C ARG A 132 -3.45 5.81 9.34
N GLY A 133 -2.52 5.07 8.73
CA GLY A 133 -2.38 4.96 7.29
C GLY A 133 -3.02 3.68 6.74
N LEU A 134 -3.63 3.78 5.56
CA LEU A 134 -4.12 2.64 4.80
C LEU A 134 -3.48 2.64 3.42
N ASP A 135 -2.90 1.53 3.00
CA ASP A 135 -2.32 1.41 1.66
C ASP A 135 -2.50 0.00 1.09
N ILE A 136 -2.53 -0.08 -0.22
CA ILE A 136 -2.57 -1.35 -0.96
C ILE A 136 -1.19 -2.01 -1.04
N GLN A 137 -0.10 -1.24 -0.91
CA GLN A 137 1.28 -1.73 -0.98
C GLN A 137 1.80 -2.16 0.39
N MET A 138 1.88 -3.46 0.61
CA MET A 138 2.34 -4.03 1.89
C MET A 138 3.77 -3.64 2.24
N THR A 139 4.65 -3.43 1.25
CA THR A 139 6.02 -2.96 1.51
C THR A 139 6.04 -1.59 2.17
N CYS A 140 5.17 -0.65 1.73
CA CYS A 140 5.01 0.65 2.40
C CYS A 140 4.53 0.47 3.83
N VAL A 141 3.48 -0.34 4.02
CA VAL A 141 2.90 -0.65 5.33
C VAL A 141 3.95 -1.20 6.30
N ASP A 142 4.72 -2.18 5.86
CA ASP A 142 5.74 -2.84 6.69
C ASP A 142 6.87 -1.88 7.08
N VAL A 143 7.36 -1.09 6.13
CA VAL A 143 8.42 -0.11 6.37
C VAL A 143 7.94 1.02 7.29
N ILE A 144 6.73 1.55 7.08
CA ILE A 144 6.13 2.57 7.96
C ILE A 144 6.09 2.04 9.39
N ASN A 145 5.54 0.85 9.60
CA ASN A 145 5.41 0.26 10.92
C ASN A 145 6.77 -0.07 11.57
N ALA A 146 7.77 -0.48 10.78
CA ALA A 146 9.13 -0.71 11.27
C ALA A 146 9.80 0.60 11.70
N TRP A 147 9.66 1.64 10.91
CA TRP A 147 10.21 2.97 11.21
C TRP A 147 9.54 3.57 12.44
N ALA A 148 8.21 3.54 12.50
CA ALA A 148 7.44 4.05 13.63
C ALA A 148 7.83 3.38 14.96
N ARG A 149 8.03 2.05 14.96
CA ARG A 149 8.52 1.33 16.14
C ARG A 149 9.91 1.77 16.56
N ARG A 150 10.82 1.93 15.62
CA ARG A 150 12.20 2.34 15.90
C ARG A 150 12.28 3.74 16.50
N GLU A 151 11.54 4.68 15.94
CA GLU A 151 11.54 6.08 16.37
C GLU A 151 10.52 6.37 17.49
N SER A 152 9.75 5.36 17.93
CA SER A 152 8.68 5.51 18.93
C SER A 152 7.59 6.51 18.53
N TRP A 153 7.26 6.59 17.23
CA TRP A 153 6.18 7.43 16.72
C TRP A 153 4.81 6.77 16.92
N ASP A 154 3.76 7.57 17.20
CA ASP A 154 2.37 7.10 17.19
C ASP A 154 1.84 7.02 15.75
N VAL A 155 2.46 6.17 14.97
CA VAL A 155 2.13 5.92 13.56
C VAL A 155 1.84 4.44 13.39
N LYS A 156 0.73 4.11 12.72
CA LYS A 156 0.35 2.75 12.35
C LYS A 156 -0.18 2.75 10.92
N ALA A 157 0.31 1.83 10.12
CA ALA A 157 -0.23 1.57 8.78
C ALA A 157 -0.80 0.16 8.69
N GLU A 158 -1.84 -0.01 7.88
CA GLU A 158 -2.49 -1.29 7.60
C GLU A 158 -2.67 -1.47 6.10
N GLY A 159 -2.54 -2.73 5.64
CA GLY A 159 -2.82 -3.10 4.27
C GLY A 159 -4.33 -3.10 4.02
N ALA A 160 -4.79 -2.34 3.02
CA ALA A 160 -6.20 -2.24 2.72
C ALA A 160 -6.48 -1.95 1.23
N ASP A 161 -7.53 -2.58 0.72
CA ASP A 161 -8.11 -2.26 -0.58
C ASP A 161 -9.24 -1.24 -0.44
N LEU A 162 -8.94 0.03 -0.66
CA LEU A 162 -9.91 1.12 -0.55
C LEU A 162 -11.06 1.03 -1.56
N LEU A 163 -10.95 0.20 -2.60
CA LEU A 163 -12.04 -0.12 -3.54
C LEU A 163 -12.92 -1.27 -3.06
N GLY A 164 -12.47 -2.01 -2.04
CA GLY A 164 -13.23 -3.05 -1.38
C GLY A 164 -14.20 -2.48 -0.35
N ARG A 165 -15.32 -3.18 -0.09
CA ARG A 165 -16.33 -2.74 0.89
C ARG A 165 -15.87 -2.78 2.35
N ALA A 166 -14.74 -3.43 2.63
CA ALA A 166 -14.25 -3.66 3.99
C ALA A 166 -13.62 -2.42 4.67
N CYS A 167 -13.29 -1.38 3.91
CA CYS A 167 -12.65 -0.18 4.46
C CYS A 167 -13.62 0.87 5.01
N LEU A 168 -14.95 0.65 4.88
CA LEU A 168 -15.98 1.63 5.23
C LEU A 168 -16.94 1.15 6.33
N ALA A 169 -16.61 0.05 7.00
CA ALA A 169 -17.42 -0.52 8.07
C ALA A 169 -16.88 -0.16 9.46
#